data_6059d8ad56f55f77db2108ffe8523b34
#
_entry.id   6059d8ad56f55f77db2108ffe8523b34
#
_cell.length_a   1.000
_cell.length_b   1.000
_cell.length_c   1.000
_cell.angle_alpha   90.00
_cell.angle_beta   90.00
_cell.angle_gamma   90.00
#
_symmetry.space_group_name_H-M   'P 1'
#
loop_
_entity.id
_entity.type
_entity.pdbx_description
1 polymer ?
#
loop_
_entity_poly.entity_id
_entity_poly.type
_entity_poly.pdbx_seq_one_letter_code
_entity_poly.pdbx_strand_id
1 'polypeptide(L)'
;MKKPALLLCLLLAATDVMAFRCGRQLVHVGDHKLDVLDKCGDPELTQERTAVRGMRLRHPFGALEESLYEEVLIEEWVYNFGPRKFKQWLLFENGVLKKIDNLDYGH
;
A
#
# COMPACT_ATOMS: atom_id res chain seq x y z
N MET A 1 -37.20 -22.94 12.15
CA MET A 1 -36.77 -22.64 12.16
C MET A 1 -36.04 -21.69 11.87
N LYS A 2 -35.73 -21.30 11.91
CA LYS A 2 -35.09 -20.54 11.68
C LYS A 2 -34.02 -20.12 11.68
N LYS A 3 -33.40 -19.74 11.44
CA LYS A 3 -32.40 -19.33 11.40
C LYS A 3 -31.80 -18.30 11.34
N PRO A 4 -31.27 -18.13 11.51
CA PRO A 4 -30.63 -17.17 11.62
C PRO A 4 -29.78 -16.63 11.06
N ALA A 5 -29.40 -16.28 10.91
CA ALA A 5 -28.61 -15.80 10.39
C ALA A 5 -27.72 -15.05 10.50
N LEU A 6 -27.50 -14.75 10.56
CA LEU A 6 -26.73 -14.13 10.56
C LEU A 6 -26.06 -13.36 10.33
N LEU A 7 -25.70 -13.08 10.51
CA LEU A 7 -25.16 -12.34 10.41
C LEU A 7 -24.19 -11.83 10.46
N LEU A 8 -23.75 -11.75 10.63
CA LEU A 8 -22.85 -11.37 10.72
C LEU A 8 -22.10 -10.64 10.19
N CYS A 9 -21.74 -10.49 9.92
CA CYS A 9 -20.96 -10.06 9.23
C CYS A 9 -20.57 -8.84 9.28
N LEU A 10 -20.66 -8.42 9.74
CA LEU A 10 -20.37 -7.32 9.75
C LEU A 10 -19.30 -6.89 10.13
N LEU A 11 -18.73 -7.17 10.27
CA LEU A 11 -17.68 -6.87 10.61
C LEU A 11 -16.99 -6.18 9.94
N LEU A 12 -16.99 -5.73 9.50
CA LEU A 12 -16.31 -5.07 8.84
C LEU A 12 -15.45 -4.29 9.14
N ALA A 13 -14.89 -4.22 9.50
CA ALA A 13 -13.92 -3.51 9.89
C ALA A 13 -12.86 -3.29 9.03
N ALA A 14 -12.73 -3.86 8.03
CA ALA A 14 -11.60 -3.70 7.21
C ALA A 14 -11.41 -2.32 6.86
N THR A 15 -10.30 -1.78 7.06
CA THR A 15 -10.07 -0.41 6.81
C THR A 15 -8.99 -0.16 5.83
N ASP A 16 -8.18 -1.15 5.51
CA ASP A 16 -7.13 -0.95 4.55
C ASP A 16 -7.69 -0.86 3.15
N VAL A 17 -7.23 0.13 2.41
CA VAL A 17 -7.58 0.25 1.01
C VAL A 17 -6.58 -0.60 0.25
N MET A 18 -7.06 -1.56 -0.53
CA MET A 18 -6.19 -2.44 -1.28
C MET A 18 -6.20 -2.16 -2.77
N ALA A 19 -7.08 -1.28 -3.22
CA ALA A 19 -7.20 -0.97 -4.64
C ALA A 19 -7.92 0.35 -4.83
N PHE A 20 -7.65 1.00 -5.95
CA PHE A 20 -8.40 2.18 -6.36
C PHE A 20 -8.40 2.26 -7.88
N ARG A 21 -9.22 3.13 -8.41
CA ARG A 21 -9.34 3.25 -9.85
C ARG A 21 -8.80 4.57 -10.34
N CYS A 22 -8.09 4.50 -11.47
CA CYS A 22 -7.72 5.66 -12.24
C CYS A 22 -8.54 5.58 -13.52
N GLY A 23 -9.66 6.28 -13.54
CA GLY A 23 -10.57 6.14 -14.63
C GLY A 23 -11.11 4.72 -14.68
N ARG A 24 -10.79 4.02 -15.75
CA ARG A 24 -11.24 2.64 -15.90
C ARG A 24 -10.21 1.62 -15.45
N GLN A 25 -9.01 2.08 -15.13
CA GLN A 25 -7.92 1.20 -14.77
C GLN A 25 -7.92 0.96 -13.28
N LEU A 26 -7.70 -0.25 -12.88
CA LEU A 26 -7.65 -0.62 -11.47
C LEU A 26 -6.19 -0.74 -11.04
N VAL A 27 -5.88 -0.09 -9.92
CA VAL A 27 -4.56 -0.17 -9.29
C VAL A 27 -4.74 -0.89 -7.97
N HIS A 28 -3.89 -1.87 -7.69
CA HIS A 28 -4.00 -2.59 -6.43
C HIS A 28 -2.62 -2.88 -5.86
N VAL A 29 -2.61 -3.21 -4.60
CA VAL A 29 -1.39 -3.56 -3.88
C VAL A 29 -0.72 -4.71 -4.62
N GLY A 30 0.59 -4.57 -4.82
CA GLY A 30 1.37 -5.52 -5.60
C GLY A 30 1.74 -5.00 -6.97
N ASP A 31 1.10 -3.94 -7.44
CA ASP A 31 1.44 -3.38 -8.75
C ASP A 31 2.80 -2.70 -8.70
N HIS A 32 3.50 -2.74 -9.82
CA HIS A 32 4.77 -2.03 -9.95
C HIS A 32 4.49 -0.55 -10.21
N LYS A 33 5.39 0.31 -9.73
CA LYS A 33 5.18 1.74 -9.87
C LYS A 33 5.05 2.17 -11.33
N LEU A 34 5.72 1.49 -12.24
CA LEU A 34 5.61 1.83 -13.66
C LEU A 34 4.21 1.53 -14.18
N ASP A 35 3.58 0.47 -13.69
CA ASP A 35 2.21 0.18 -14.06
C ASP A 35 1.25 1.22 -13.53
N VAL A 36 1.49 1.68 -12.31
CA VAL A 36 0.66 2.73 -11.73
C VAL A 36 0.80 4.01 -12.53
N LEU A 37 2.02 4.35 -12.90
CA LEU A 37 2.28 5.53 -13.69
C LEU A 37 1.58 5.45 -15.05
N ASP A 38 1.61 4.29 -15.65
CA ASP A 38 0.98 4.06 -16.94
C ASP A 38 -0.54 4.18 -16.85
N LYS A 39 -1.11 3.67 -15.76
CA LYS A 39 -2.56 3.69 -15.57
C LYS A 39 -3.08 5.05 -15.13
N CYS A 40 -2.32 5.75 -14.32
CA CYS A 40 -2.80 6.94 -13.62
C CYS A 40 -2.11 8.24 -14.04
N GLY A 41 -1.00 8.15 -14.73
CA GLY A 41 -0.23 9.34 -15.09
C GLY A 41 0.59 9.82 -13.90
N ASP A 42 1.06 11.06 -13.99
CA ASP A 42 1.93 11.61 -12.97
C ASP A 42 1.18 11.92 -11.69
N PRO A 43 1.73 11.55 -10.55
CA PRO A 43 1.10 11.92 -9.28
C PRO A 43 1.30 13.40 -8.99
N GLU A 44 0.48 13.93 -8.11
CA GLU A 44 0.58 15.32 -7.70
C GLU A 44 1.84 15.57 -6.88
N LEU A 45 2.16 14.65 -6.02
CA LEU A 45 3.34 14.75 -5.14
C LEU A 45 4.05 13.42 -5.10
N THR A 46 5.38 13.49 -5.01
CA THR A 46 6.20 12.32 -4.79
C THR A 46 7.25 12.64 -3.75
N GLN A 47 7.56 11.66 -2.95
CA GLN A 47 8.67 11.74 -1.99
C GLN A 47 9.42 10.44 -2.00
N GLU A 48 10.71 10.53 -1.82
CA GLU A 48 11.59 9.36 -1.79
C GLU A 48 12.42 9.38 -0.54
N ARG A 49 12.62 8.22 0.03
CA ARG A 49 13.56 8.09 1.12
C ARG A 49 14.06 6.65 1.16
N THR A 50 15.21 6.47 1.79
CA THR A 50 15.76 5.14 2.01
C THR A 50 15.52 4.76 3.45
N ALA A 51 15.08 3.55 3.66
CA ALA A 51 14.90 3.01 5.00
C ALA A 51 15.77 1.77 5.14
N VAL A 52 16.14 1.46 6.37
CA VAL A 52 16.91 0.27 6.66
C VAL A 52 16.01 -0.70 7.39
N ARG A 53 15.92 -1.90 6.85
CA ARG A 53 15.13 -2.95 7.48
C ARG A 53 16.07 -3.95 8.09
N GLY A 54 15.93 -4.19 9.39
CA GLY A 54 16.74 -5.17 10.08
C GLY A 54 16.10 -6.53 10.02
N MET A 55 16.92 -7.53 9.82
CA MET A 55 16.49 -8.91 9.87
C MET A 55 17.40 -9.66 10.80
N ARG A 56 16.81 -10.58 11.54
CA ARG A 56 17.56 -11.36 12.48
C ARG A 56 17.48 -12.82 12.06
N LEU A 57 18.64 -13.43 11.87
CA LEU A 57 18.71 -14.81 11.48
C LEU A 57 19.15 -15.63 12.66
N ARG A 58 18.48 -16.74 12.89
CA ARG A 58 18.79 -17.61 13.97
C ARG A 58 19.28 -18.94 13.39
N HIS A 59 20.43 -19.36 13.81
CA HIS A 59 20.99 -20.61 13.33
C HIS A 59 20.24 -21.79 13.95
N PRO A 60 20.14 -22.89 13.22
CA PRO A 60 19.38 -24.04 13.72
C PRO A 60 19.90 -24.60 15.02
N PHE A 61 21.18 -24.45 15.28
CA PHE A 61 21.75 -24.95 16.49
C PHE A 61 21.80 -23.93 17.60
N GLY A 62 21.21 -22.79 17.38
CA GLY A 62 20.94 -21.84 18.42
C GLY A 62 22.12 -21.06 18.94
N ALA A 63 23.28 -21.31 18.47
CA ALA A 63 24.45 -20.72 19.08
C ALA A 63 24.68 -19.30 18.65
N LEU A 64 24.31 -18.96 17.46
CA LEU A 64 24.60 -17.64 16.90
C LEU A 64 23.38 -17.00 16.31
N GLU A 65 23.33 -15.70 16.47
CA GLU A 65 22.33 -14.85 15.86
C GLU A 65 23.05 -13.86 15.00
N GLU A 66 22.58 -13.70 13.78
CA GLU A 66 23.13 -12.68 12.90
C GLU A 66 22.10 -11.62 12.64
N SER A 67 22.54 -10.39 12.61
CA SER A 67 21.68 -9.27 12.22
C SER A 67 22.08 -8.83 10.84
N LEU A 68 21.12 -8.83 9.96
CA LEU A 68 21.29 -8.37 8.60
C LEU A 68 20.49 -7.12 8.39
N TYR A 69 20.99 -6.25 7.54
CA TYR A 69 20.31 -5.00 7.21
C TYR A 69 20.17 -4.90 5.73
N GLU A 70 19.02 -4.45 5.32
CA GLU A 70 18.72 -4.31 3.92
C GLU A 70 18.21 -2.90 3.70
N GLU A 71 18.71 -2.25 2.66
CA GLU A 71 18.21 -0.94 2.29
C GLU A 71 16.97 -1.09 1.43
N VAL A 72 15.95 -0.30 1.76
CA VAL A 72 14.70 -0.33 1.04
C VAL A 72 14.44 1.08 0.53
N LEU A 73 14.18 1.21 -0.75
CA LEU A 73 13.79 2.48 -1.32
C LEU A 73 12.30 2.65 -1.13
N ILE A 74 11.92 3.69 -0.40
CA ILE A 74 10.54 3.98 -0.13
C ILE A 74 10.13 5.20 -0.93
N GLU A 75 9.05 5.06 -1.69
CA GLU A 75 8.49 6.17 -2.44
C GLU A 75 7.05 6.36 -2.04
N GLU A 76 6.67 7.59 -1.81
CA GLU A 76 5.29 7.93 -1.47
C GLU A 76 4.75 8.84 -2.56
N TRP A 77 3.63 8.47 -3.10
CA TRP A 77 2.97 9.23 -4.16
C TRP A 77 1.59 9.65 -3.69
N VAL A 78 1.16 10.82 -4.13
CA VAL A 78 -0.20 11.28 -3.85
C VAL A 78 -0.86 11.63 -5.17
N TYR A 79 -2.02 11.07 -5.38
CA TYR A 79 -2.86 11.38 -6.53
C TYR A 79 -4.06 12.19 -6.08
N ASN A 80 -4.37 13.22 -6.86
CA ASN A 80 -5.51 14.09 -6.61
C ASN A 80 -6.44 13.97 -7.82
N PHE A 81 -7.62 13.41 -7.59
CA PHE A 81 -8.57 13.16 -8.67
C PHE A 81 -9.71 14.17 -8.70
N GLY A 82 -9.53 15.29 -8.02
CA GLY A 82 -10.53 16.35 -8.03
C GLY A 82 -11.26 16.46 -6.73
N PRO A 83 -12.11 17.51 -6.60
CA PRO A 83 -12.71 17.82 -5.30
C PRO A 83 -13.78 16.85 -4.85
N ARG A 84 -14.23 15.97 -5.73
CA ARG A 84 -15.30 15.03 -5.37
C ARG A 84 -14.77 13.65 -5.02
N LYS A 85 -13.46 13.49 -5.01
CA LYS A 85 -12.84 12.19 -4.72
C LYS A 85 -11.76 12.38 -3.70
N PHE A 86 -11.53 11.35 -2.91
CA PHE A 86 -10.43 11.35 -1.97
C PHE A 86 -9.11 11.32 -2.72
N LYS A 87 -8.14 12.06 -2.23
CA LYS A 87 -6.78 11.87 -2.70
C LYS A 87 -6.32 10.49 -2.26
N GLN A 88 -5.46 9.89 -3.06
CA GLN A 88 -4.91 8.58 -2.78
C GLN A 88 -3.45 8.70 -2.43
N TRP A 89 -3.06 8.13 -1.33
CA TRP A 89 -1.67 8.07 -0.90
C TRP A 89 -1.18 6.65 -1.13
N LEU A 90 -0.04 6.53 -1.82
CA LEU A 90 0.52 5.25 -2.19
C LEU A 90 1.92 5.13 -1.62
N LEU A 91 2.22 3.98 -1.06
CA LEU A 91 3.56 3.69 -0.57
C LEU A 91 4.15 2.56 -1.39
N PHE A 92 5.28 2.81 -2.01
CA PHE A 92 6.03 1.81 -2.77
C PHE A 92 7.28 1.43 -2.00
N GLU A 93 7.60 0.15 -2.01
CA GLU A 93 8.86 -0.34 -1.49
C GLU A 93 9.58 -1.04 -2.62
N ASN A 94 10.75 -0.53 -2.96
CA ASN A 94 11.55 -1.04 -4.07
C ASN A 94 10.72 -1.17 -5.34
N GLY A 95 9.87 -0.19 -5.58
CA GLY A 95 9.09 -0.12 -6.79
C GLY A 95 7.79 -0.88 -6.81
N VAL A 96 7.44 -1.53 -5.71
CA VAL A 96 6.21 -2.32 -5.62
C VAL A 96 5.25 -1.65 -4.65
N LEU A 97 4.01 -1.52 -5.05
CA LEU A 97 3.00 -0.87 -4.23
C LEU A 97 2.65 -1.74 -3.04
N LYS A 98 2.82 -1.19 -1.85
CA LYS A 98 2.60 -1.93 -0.62
C LYS A 98 1.40 -1.44 0.17
N LYS A 99 1.09 -0.15 0.09
CA LYS A 99 0.00 0.43 0.86
C LYS A 99 -0.72 1.48 0.05
N ILE A 100 -2.02 1.55 0.27
CA ILE A 100 -2.87 2.59 -0.30
C ILE A 100 -3.74 3.12 0.82
N ASP A 101 -3.82 4.43 0.94
CA ASP A 101 -4.72 5.07 1.90
C ASP A 101 -5.48 6.20 1.25
N ASN A 102 -6.68 6.42 1.72
CA ASN A 102 -7.45 7.59 1.34
C ASN A 102 -7.02 8.76 2.21
N LEU A 103 -6.85 9.90 1.57
CA LEU A 103 -6.62 11.15 2.29
C LEU A 103 -7.89 11.99 2.21
N ASP A 104 -7.77 13.29 2.53
CA ASP A 104 -8.89 14.19 2.41
C ASP A 104 -9.30 14.34 0.95
N TYR A 105 -10.43 14.97 0.73
CA TYR A 105 -10.87 15.24 -0.63
C TYR A 105 -9.86 16.07 -1.39
N GLY A 106 -9.79 15.82 -2.68
CA GLY A 106 -8.93 16.58 -3.55
C GLY A 106 -9.43 17.99 -3.79
N HIS A 107 -8.76 18.68 -4.69
CA HIS A 107 -9.14 20.05 -5.04
C HIS A 107 -8.74 20.39 -6.47
#